data_e243a3e40a195e440411434744c250ab
#
_entry.id   e243a3e40a195e440411434744c250ab
#
_cell.length_a   1.000
_cell.length_b   1.000
_cell.length_c   1.000
_cell.angle_alpha   90.00
_cell.angle_beta   90.00
_cell.angle_gamma   90.00
#
_symmetry.space_group_name_H-M   'P 1'
#
loop_
_entity.id
_entity.type
_entity.pdbx_description
1 polymer ?
#
loop_
_entity_poly.entity_id
_entity_poly.type
_entity_poly.pdbx_seq_one_letter_code
_entity_poly.pdbx_strand_id
1 'polypeptide(L)'
;MIASLNYDTKEVQIVSVYRDTYLPIGNGKFAKANAAYANGGAKRAVAMLNSNLDLNITKYVCVDWKALVDAIDDIGGLDLEITKAEMKEINYLIPEVDYTTGYNTPYLEGDGMQHLDGTQATCYARIRSTSG
;
A
#
# COMPACT_ATOMS: atom_id res chain seq x y z
N MET A 1 -1.87 7.92 2.92
CA MET A 1 -3.28 8.28 2.69
C MET A 1 -3.86 8.83 3.99
N ILE A 2 -4.79 9.77 3.90
CA ILE A 2 -5.52 10.34 5.03
C ILE A 2 -6.97 9.97 4.83
N ALA A 3 -7.61 9.41 5.85
CA ALA A 3 -9.04 9.12 5.87
C ALA A 3 -9.75 10.06 6.85
N SER A 4 -10.84 10.67 6.40
CA SER A 4 -11.75 11.47 7.23
C SER A 4 -13.11 10.81 7.26
N LEU A 5 -13.64 10.59 8.46
CA LEU A 5 -14.97 10.04 8.67
C LEU A 5 -15.86 11.11 9.30
N ASN A 6 -16.93 11.45 8.61
CA ASN A 6 -17.97 12.31 9.17
C ASN A 6 -19.02 11.42 9.84
N TYR A 7 -19.13 11.50 11.17
CA TYR A 7 -20.06 10.66 11.93
C TYR A 7 -21.53 11.05 11.75
N ASP A 8 -21.82 12.29 11.38
CA ASP A 8 -23.17 12.78 11.18
C ASP A 8 -23.71 12.39 9.80
N THR A 9 -22.94 12.65 8.74
CA THR A 9 -23.33 12.34 7.35
C THR A 9 -23.00 10.91 6.93
N LYS A 10 -22.18 10.17 7.71
CA LYS A 10 -21.62 8.85 7.38
C LYS A 10 -20.71 8.86 6.14
N GLU A 11 -20.25 10.02 5.74
CA GLU A 11 -19.34 10.15 4.61
C GLU A 11 -17.91 9.77 4.99
N VAL A 12 -17.24 9.07 4.09
CA VAL A 12 -15.82 8.74 4.19
C VAL A 12 -15.09 9.42 3.03
N GLN A 13 -14.12 10.25 3.36
CA GLN A 13 -13.25 10.89 2.38
C GLN A 13 -11.84 10.33 2.53
N ILE A 14 -11.22 9.96 1.40
CA ILE A 14 -9.84 9.46 1.37
C ILE A 14 -9.01 10.37 0.48
N VAL A 15 -7.92 10.90 1.04
CA VAL A 15 -6.98 11.76 0.33
C VAL A 15 -5.61 11.08 0.27
N SER A 16 -5.05 10.97 -0.92
CA SER A 16 -3.69 10.48 -1.12
C SER A 16 -2.68 11.62 -0.99
N VAL A 17 -1.65 11.41 -0.18
CA VAL A 17 -0.47 12.27 -0.14
C VAL A 17 0.62 11.57 -0.95
N TYR A 18 1.13 12.25 -1.98
CA TYR A 18 2.19 11.68 -2.80
C TYR A 18 3.45 11.45 -1.97
N ARG A 19 3.96 10.24 -2.08
CA ARG A 19 5.14 9.74 -1.37
C ARG A 19 6.35 10.67 -1.48
N ASP A 20 6.55 11.23 -2.67
CA ASP A 20 7.73 12.02 -3.01
C ASP A 20 7.52 13.55 -2.88
N THR A 21 6.36 13.99 -2.33
CA THR A 21 6.13 15.40 -2.01
C THR A 21 7.25 15.90 -1.10
N TYR A 22 7.95 16.95 -1.53
CA TYR A 22 9.04 17.56 -0.78
C TYR A 22 8.50 18.63 0.16
N LEU A 23 8.69 18.44 1.46
CA LEU A 23 8.12 19.33 2.50
C LEU A 23 8.89 19.19 3.83
N PRO A 24 8.62 20.10 4.80
CA PRO A 24 9.20 19.99 6.14
C PRO A 24 8.78 18.70 6.83
N ILE A 25 9.76 17.88 7.22
CA ILE A 25 9.52 16.62 7.94
C ILE A 25 9.80 16.73 9.46
N GLY A 26 9.92 17.94 9.96
CA GLY A 26 10.25 18.26 11.35
C GLY A 26 11.76 18.46 11.59
N ASN A 27 12.08 19.05 12.76
CA ASN A 27 13.46 19.39 13.17
C ASN A 27 14.23 20.27 12.16
N GLY A 28 13.53 21.19 11.47
CA GLY A 28 14.12 22.07 10.47
C GLY A 28 14.59 21.37 9.19
N LYS A 29 14.26 20.10 8.99
CA LYS A 29 14.66 19.32 7.81
C LYS A 29 13.53 19.26 6.78
N PHE A 30 13.92 19.41 5.51
CA PHE A 30 13.07 19.18 4.34
C PHE A 30 13.46 17.87 3.69
N ALA A 31 12.49 17.05 3.34
CA ALA A 31 12.70 15.80 2.60
C ALA A 31 11.38 15.34 1.94
N LYS A 32 11.43 14.21 1.24
CA LYS A 32 10.23 13.53 0.73
C LYS A 32 9.31 13.10 1.88
N ALA A 33 8.01 13.19 1.70
CA ALA A 33 7.00 12.88 2.73
C ALA A 33 7.20 11.50 3.38
N ASN A 34 7.56 10.48 2.61
CA ASN A 34 7.82 9.14 3.13
C ASN A 34 9.03 9.07 4.08
N ALA A 35 9.98 10.01 3.99
CA ALA A 35 11.12 10.06 4.87
C ALA A 35 10.72 10.38 6.33
N ALA A 36 9.58 11.02 6.55
CA ALA A 36 9.09 11.26 7.91
C ALA A 36 8.83 9.95 8.65
N TYR A 37 8.19 8.96 7.98
CA TYR A 37 7.96 7.64 8.56
C TYR A 37 9.28 6.87 8.77
N ALA A 38 10.15 6.86 7.80
CA ALA A 38 11.45 6.17 7.89
C ALA A 38 12.34 6.71 9.03
N ASN A 39 12.23 8.01 9.36
CA ASN A 39 13.05 8.67 10.37
C ASN A 39 12.41 8.77 11.77
N GLY A 40 11.17 8.34 11.96
CA GLY A 40 10.50 8.46 13.27
C GLY A 40 9.13 7.79 13.34
N GLY A 41 8.87 6.85 12.43
CA GLY A 41 7.66 6.04 12.44
C GLY A 41 6.37 6.83 12.22
N ALA A 42 5.26 6.19 12.58
CA ALA A 42 3.93 6.74 12.37
C ALA A 42 3.69 8.07 13.10
N LYS A 43 4.20 8.22 14.32
CA LYS A 43 4.05 9.47 15.10
C LYS A 43 4.65 10.67 14.36
N ARG A 44 5.84 10.50 13.78
CA ARG A 44 6.50 11.56 13.03
C ARG A 44 5.79 11.85 11.71
N ALA A 45 5.31 10.80 11.01
CA ALA A 45 4.51 10.97 9.81
C ALA A 45 3.21 11.74 10.08
N VAL A 46 2.48 11.42 11.15
CA VAL A 46 1.28 12.13 11.57
C VAL A 46 1.59 13.59 11.92
N ALA A 47 2.62 13.85 12.73
CA ALA A 47 3.02 15.22 13.09
C ALA A 47 3.39 16.05 11.84
N MET A 48 4.11 15.46 10.90
CA MET A 48 4.45 16.09 9.63
C MET A 48 3.20 16.43 8.82
N LEU A 49 2.24 15.50 8.68
CA LEU A 49 1.00 15.74 7.95
C LEU A 49 0.16 16.84 8.61
N ASN A 50 -0.01 16.80 9.93
CA ASN A 50 -0.73 17.81 10.67
C ASN A 50 -0.13 19.21 10.49
N SER A 51 1.20 19.32 10.59
CA SER A 51 1.90 20.61 10.48
C SER A 51 1.87 21.19 9.07
N ASN A 52 1.91 20.37 8.03
CA ASN A 52 1.97 20.84 6.64
C ASN A 52 0.60 21.08 6.00
N LEU A 53 -0.43 20.39 6.48
CA LEU A 53 -1.76 20.40 5.89
C LEU A 53 -2.83 21.02 6.81
N ASP A 54 -2.40 21.59 7.95
CA ASP A 54 -3.27 22.16 8.98
C ASP A 54 -4.38 21.18 9.42
N LEU A 55 -3.99 19.93 9.69
CA LEU A 55 -4.88 18.86 10.07
C LEU A 55 -4.73 18.50 11.55
N ASN A 56 -5.70 17.79 12.09
CA ASN A 56 -5.69 17.24 13.43
C ASN A 56 -5.85 15.71 13.42
N ILE A 57 -4.94 15.01 12.75
CA ILE A 57 -4.91 13.55 12.72
C ILE A 57 -4.46 13.04 14.08
N THR A 58 -5.28 12.21 14.71
CA THR A 58 -5.02 11.66 16.06
C THR A 58 -4.83 10.15 16.05
N LYS A 59 -5.27 9.48 14.99
CA LYS A 59 -5.19 8.01 14.84
C LYS A 59 -4.50 7.64 13.55
N TYR A 60 -3.87 6.48 13.54
CA TYR A 60 -3.26 5.93 12.34
C TYR A 60 -3.38 4.40 12.32
N VAL A 61 -3.35 3.86 11.13
CA VAL A 61 -3.22 2.42 10.87
C VAL A 61 -1.97 2.22 10.03
N CYS A 62 -1.14 1.27 10.42
CA CYS A 62 -0.01 0.83 9.61
C CYS A 62 -0.32 -0.56 9.08
N VAL A 63 -0.16 -0.73 7.79
CA VAL A 63 -0.36 -2.01 7.11
C VAL A 63 1.00 -2.40 6.54
N ASP A 64 1.52 -3.54 6.95
CA ASP A 64 2.66 -4.20 6.32
C ASP A 64 2.17 -5.15 5.21
N TRP A 65 3.09 -5.81 4.54
CA TRP A 65 2.72 -6.71 3.45
C TRP A 65 1.92 -7.91 3.92
N LYS A 66 2.25 -8.45 5.09
CA LYS A 66 1.51 -9.56 5.64
C LYS A 66 0.05 -9.19 5.93
N ALA A 67 -0.17 -8.06 6.59
CA ALA A 67 -1.51 -7.59 6.88
C ALA A 67 -2.32 -7.26 5.61
N LEU A 68 -1.67 -6.81 4.53
CA LEU A 68 -2.32 -6.59 3.24
C LEU A 68 -2.72 -7.92 2.59
N VAL A 69 -1.81 -8.88 2.58
CA VAL A 69 -2.07 -10.24 2.06
C VAL A 69 -3.24 -10.88 2.83
N ASP A 70 -3.16 -10.89 4.17
CA ASP A 70 -4.20 -11.45 5.03
C ASP A 70 -5.58 -10.79 4.77
N ALA A 71 -5.60 -9.45 4.63
CA ALA A 71 -6.85 -8.73 4.39
C ALA A 71 -7.49 -9.07 3.03
N ILE A 72 -6.68 -9.33 2.00
CA ILE A 72 -7.19 -9.75 0.68
C ILE A 72 -7.68 -11.20 0.75
N ASP A 73 -6.97 -12.08 1.45
CA ASP A 73 -7.37 -13.47 1.64
C ASP A 73 -8.66 -13.57 2.46
N ASP A 74 -8.81 -12.74 3.51
CA ASP A 74 -10.01 -12.68 4.35
C ASP A 74 -11.29 -12.29 3.58
N ILE A 75 -11.16 -11.50 2.51
CA ILE A 75 -12.29 -11.17 1.61
C ILE A 75 -12.47 -12.19 0.48
N GLY A 76 -11.64 -13.23 0.44
CA GLY A 76 -11.72 -14.32 -0.52
C GLY A 76 -10.93 -14.08 -1.79
N GLY A 77 -9.90 -13.25 -1.80
CA GLY A 77 -9.09 -12.95 -2.97
C GLY A 77 -9.71 -11.92 -3.91
N LEU A 78 -9.14 -11.75 -5.10
CA LEU A 78 -9.57 -10.80 -6.12
C LEU A 78 -9.61 -11.43 -7.51
N ASP A 79 -10.69 -11.22 -8.25
CA ASP A 79 -10.79 -11.60 -9.66
C ASP A 79 -10.30 -10.45 -10.53
N LEU A 80 -9.20 -10.65 -11.24
CA LEU A 80 -8.58 -9.65 -12.10
C LEU A 80 -8.26 -10.24 -13.48
N GLU A 81 -8.46 -9.43 -14.51
CA GLU A 81 -7.98 -9.74 -15.85
C GLU A 81 -6.51 -9.29 -15.94
N ILE A 82 -5.61 -10.25 -16.17
CA ILE A 82 -4.17 -10.01 -16.24
C ILE A 82 -3.61 -10.41 -17.60
N THR A 83 -2.63 -9.66 -18.05
CA THR A 83 -1.87 -9.97 -19.26
C THR A 83 -0.77 -11.00 -18.98
N LYS A 84 -0.28 -11.62 -20.03
CA LYS A 84 0.88 -12.54 -19.93
C LYS A 84 2.14 -11.88 -19.39
N ALA A 85 2.32 -10.57 -19.62
CA ALA A 85 3.45 -9.81 -19.07
C ALA A 85 3.28 -9.61 -17.57
N GLU A 86 2.09 -9.23 -17.11
CA GLU A 86 1.77 -9.06 -15.69
C GLU A 86 1.86 -10.38 -14.92
N MET A 87 1.37 -11.49 -15.50
CA MET A 87 1.53 -12.82 -14.90
C MET A 87 3.01 -13.14 -14.62
N LYS A 88 3.91 -12.84 -15.58
CA LYS A 88 5.34 -13.08 -15.38
C LYS A 88 5.94 -12.21 -14.27
N GLU A 89 5.52 -10.94 -14.20
CA GLU A 89 5.99 -10.02 -13.17
C GLU A 89 5.44 -10.41 -11.78
N ILE A 90 4.16 -10.83 -11.70
CA ILE A 90 3.59 -11.39 -10.46
C ILE A 90 4.45 -12.56 -9.98
N ASN A 91 4.66 -13.55 -10.85
CA ASN A 91 5.44 -14.75 -10.51
C ASN A 91 6.90 -14.41 -10.13
N TYR A 92 7.48 -13.39 -10.73
CA TYR A 92 8.82 -12.92 -10.37
C TYR A 92 8.86 -12.29 -8.97
N LEU A 93 7.78 -11.61 -8.55
CA LEU A 93 7.69 -10.92 -7.25
C LEU A 93 7.24 -11.83 -6.09
N ILE A 94 6.56 -12.95 -6.35
CA ILE A 94 6.06 -13.88 -5.32
C ILE A 94 7.15 -14.27 -4.31
N PRO A 95 8.36 -14.71 -4.70
CA PRO A 95 9.36 -15.13 -3.73
C PRO A 95 9.78 -14.04 -2.73
N GLU A 96 9.77 -12.78 -3.15
CA GLU A 96 10.10 -11.65 -2.26
C GLU A 96 8.99 -11.41 -1.23
N VAL A 97 7.74 -11.49 -1.67
CA VAL A 97 6.58 -11.32 -0.77
C VAL A 97 6.48 -12.51 0.18
N ASP A 98 6.62 -13.73 -0.30
CA ASP A 98 6.62 -14.95 0.52
C ASP A 98 7.73 -14.93 1.57
N TYR A 99 8.95 -14.52 1.20
CA TYR A 99 10.04 -14.38 2.16
C TYR A 99 9.70 -13.40 3.30
N THR A 100 8.97 -12.32 2.98
CA THR A 100 8.62 -11.29 3.96
C THR A 100 7.41 -11.69 4.82
N THR A 101 6.45 -12.39 4.24
CA THR A 101 5.18 -12.76 4.87
C THR A 101 5.22 -14.13 5.54
N GLY A 102 6.11 -14.99 5.10
CA GLY A 102 6.21 -16.40 5.54
C GLY A 102 5.26 -17.34 4.82
N TYR A 103 4.64 -16.90 3.72
CA TYR A 103 3.77 -17.73 2.90
C TYR A 103 4.56 -18.55 1.87
N ASN A 104 3.88 -19.43 1.19
CA ASN A 104 4.41 -20.23 0.08
C ASN A 104 3.33 -20.30 -1.00
N THR A 105 3.33 -19.30 -1.85
CA THR A 105 2.28 -19.03 -2.82
C THR A 105 2.53 -19.75 -4.14
N PRO A 106 1.54 -20.42 -4.74
CA PRO A 106 1.71 -21.03 -6.04
C PRO A 106 1.87 -19.96 -7.12
N TYR A 107 2.68 -20.28 -8.14
CA TYR A 107 2.79 -19.43 -9.33
C TYR A 107 1.51 -19.51 -10.17
N LEU A 108 1.20 -18.39 -10.83
CA LEU A 108 0.15 -18.36 -11.83
C LEU A 108 0.59 -19.11 -13.09
N GLU A 109 -0.30 -19.94 -13.63
CA GLU A 109 -0.03 -20.77 -14.82
C GLU A 109 -0.59 -20.17 -16.11
N GLY A 110 -1.49 -19.17 -16.01
CA GLY A 110 -2.16 -18.54 -17.15
C GLY A 110 -2.38 -17.05 -16.99
N ASP A 111 -2.72 -16.42 -18.12
CA ASP A 111 -3.20 -15.03 -18.21
C ASP A 111 -4.73 -15.00 -18.43
N GLY A 112 -5.30 -13.82 -18.64
CA GLY A 112 -6.74 -13.59 -18.71
C GLY A 112 -7.37 -13.39 -17.35
N MET A 113 -8.62 -13.78 -17.17
CA MET A 113 -9.31 -13.67 -15.90
C MET A 113 -8.74 -14.69 -14.93
N GLN A 114 -8.12 -14.20 -13.84
CA GLN A 114 -7.50 -15.01 -12.80
C GLN A 114 -8.08 -14.63 -11.44
N HIS A 115 -8.27 -15.63 -10.59
CA HIS A 115 -8.54 -15.42 -9.17
C HIS A 115 -7.20 -15.36 -8.42
N LEU A 116 -6.87 -14.17 -7.91
CA LEU A 116 -5.61 -13.91 -7.22
C LEU A 116 -5.80 -14.00 -5.71
N ASP A 117 -4.93 -14.75 -5.04
CA ASP A 117 -4.80 -14.70 -3.60
C ASP A 117 -4.13 -13.39 -3.13
N GLY A 118 -4.04 -13.21 -1.81
CA GLY A 118 -3.49 -11.97 -1.23
C GLY A 118 -2.05 -11.70 -1.65
N THR A 119 -1.20 -12.73 -1.76
CA THR A 119 0.19 -12.57 -2.21
C THR A 119 0.24 -12.16 -3.68
N GLN A 120 -0.49 -12.87 -4.55
CA GLN A 120 -0.53 -12.59 -5.98
C GLN A 120 -1.09 -11.19 -6.27
N ALA A 121 -2.18 -10.81 -5.58
CA ALA A 121 -2.77 -9.47 -5.70
C ALA A 121 -1.82 -8.36 -5.18
N THR A 122 -1.09 -8.62 -4.10
CA THR A 122 -0.05 -7.72 -3.59
C THR A 122 1.09 -7.57 -4.59
N CYS A 123 1.52 -8.66 -5.23
CA CYS A 123 2.51 -8.63 -6.31
C CYS A 123 2.01 -7.82 -7.50
N TYR A 124 0.76 -8.03 -7.94
CA TYR A 124 0.14 -7.25 -9.02
C TYR A 124 0.18 -5.74 -8.75
N ALA A 125 -0.21 -5.30 -7.54
CA ALA A 125 -0.18 -3.90 -7.15
C ALA A 125 1.24 -3.28 -7.13
N ARG A 126 2.28 -4.11 -7.12
CA ARG A 126 3.69 -3.69 -7.11
C ARG A 126 4.33 -3.61 -8.48
N ILE A 127 3.68 -4.08 -9.53
CA ILE A 127 4.20 -4.01 -10.91
C ILE A 127 4.52 -2.56 -11.29
N ARG A 128 5.66 -2.35 -11.93
CA ARG A 128 6.14 -1.02 -12.40
C ARG A 128 6.58 -1.00 -13.85
N SER A 129 6.73 -2.17 -14.48
CA SER A 129 7.41 -2.33 -15.78
C SER A 129 6.48 -2.74 -16.92
N THR A 130 5.23 -3.08 -16.65
CA THR A 130 4.28 -3.61 -17.65
C THR A 130 3.18 -2.62 -18.04
N SER A 131 3.27 -1.35 -17.65
CA SER A 131 2.29 -0.35 -18.09
C SER A 131 2.32 -0.23 -19.62
N GLY A 132 1.32 -0.78 -20.26
CA GLY A 132 1.03 -0.56 -21.66
C GLY A 132 0.59 0.88 -21.93
#